data_7b941d67ec5dd5540f598fc19c0ed0b9
#
_entry.id   7b941d67ec5dd5540f598fc19c0ed0b9
#
_cell.length_a   1.000
_cell.length_b   1.000
_cell.length_c   1.000
_cell.angle_alpha   90.00
_cell.angle_beta   90.00
_cell.angle_gamma   90.00
#
_symmetry.space_group_name_H-M   'P 1'
#
loop_
_entity.id
_entity.type
_entity.pdbx_description
1 polymer ?
#
loop_
_entity_poly.entity_id
_entity_poly.type
_entity_poly.pdbx_seq_one_letter_code
_entity_poly.pdbx_strand_id
1 'polypeptide(L)'
;MPYFFVHPLRRGAKRYSKMKTILKGAKFYRDGRFETGDLAIEDGKIVAIGGRVALEADDRAVDLTGCHVLPGLVDVHVHLREPGFSEKETIATGTAAAAHGGYTTVCPMPNLNPAPDSPEHLEAELALIRRDAVVRVLPYGSITRGQKGRGELVDFGALAGEVVGFSDDGRGVQGEELMAEAMRRAAAVGKPIVAHCEVDELLKGGYIHDGVYCREHGHKGICSESEWRQVERDIKLAAETGCQYHVCHVSTKESVELIRRAKAAGLKVSGETAPHYLLLCDEDLQEDGRFKMNPPLRGREDREALRQAVADGTIEVIATDHAPHTAAEKSRGLAASAMGVVGLECAFPLLYKYMVLPGIITLEKLIALMAVNPRRIFGLGGGLHVGDQADFTVLDLDARYRVCLLYTSPSPRDLSTSR
;
A
#
# COMPACT_ATOMS: atom_id res chain seq x y z
N MET A 1 -24.62 -1.95 3.14
CA MET A 1 -23.55 -1.76 2.12
C MET A 1 -23.08 -0.32 2.22
N PRO A 2 -21.91 -0.04 2.81
CA PRO A 2 -21.50 1.35 3.04
C PRO A 2 -20.54 1.92 1.97
N TYR A 3 -20.30 1.25 0.84
CA TYR A 3 -19.36 1.73 -0.16
C TYR A 3 -20.00 1.78 -1.53
N PHE A 4 -20.15 2.99 -2.09
CA PHE A 4 -20.49 3.20 -3.49
C PHE A 4 -19.24 3.61 -4.24
N PHE A 5 -18.79 2.77 -5.15
CA PHE A 5 -17.76 3.11 -6.12
C PHE A 5 -18.41 3.67 -7.37
N VAL A 6 -17.95 4.84 -7.81
CA VAL A 6 -18.22 5.32 -9.16
C VAL A 6 -16.99 5.00 -9.99
N HIS A 7 -17.00 3.87 -10.65
CA HIS A 7 -16.00 3.52 -11.65
C HIS A 7 -16.21 4.37 -12.91
N PRO A 8 -15.17 4.82 -13.61
CA PRO A 8 -15.35 5.42 -14.92
C PRO A 8 -15.98 4.37 -15.87
N LEU A 9 -17.19 4.65 -16.31
CA LEU A 9 -17.93 3.79 -17.22
C LEU A 9 -17.13 3.55 -18.51
N ARG A 10 -17.04 2.30 -18.95
CA ARG A 10 -16.47 1.89 -20.23
C ARG A 10 -17.10 2.72 -21.36
N ARG A 11 -16.24 3.29 -22.21
CA ARG A 11 -16.63 4.06 -23.40
C ARG A 11 -17.45 3.21 -24.35
N GLY A 12 -18.75 3.44 -24.38
CA GLY A 12 -19.63 3.08 -25.48
C GLY A 12 -20.18 4.39 -26.07
N ALA A 13 -19.83 4.69 -27.29
CA ALA A 13 -20.24 5.92 -27.96
C ALA A 13 -21.74 5.93 -28.24
N LYS A 14 -22.49 6.76 -27.49
CA LYS A 14 -23.73 7.40 -27.97
C LYS A 14 -23.79 8.79 -27.33
N ARG A 15 -23.97 9.84 -28.15
CA ARG A 15 -24.25 11.20 -27.69
C ARG A 15 -25.59 11.16 -26.90
N TYR A 16 -25.48 11.12 -25.58
CA TYR A 16 -26.55 11.52 -24.68
C TYR A 16 -26.21 12.89 -24.11
N SER A 17 -27.23 13.69 -23.80
CA SER A 17 -27.16 14.96 -23.10
C SER A 17 -26.19 14.89 -21.93
N LYS A 18 -25.56 15.98 -21.60
CA LYS A 18 -24.54 16.13 -20.54
C LYS A 18 -25.09 15.86 -19.13
N MET A 19 -25.47 14.58 -18.87
CA MET A 19 -25.97 14.15 -17.58
C MET A 19 -24.86 14.18 -16.54
N LYS A 20 -25.02 14.96 -15.50
CA LYS A 20 -24.11 15.03 -14.35
C LYS A 20 -24.56 14.05 -13.26
N THR A 21 -23.61 13.50 -12.55
CA THR A 21 -23.88 12.89 -11.24
C THR A 21 -23.50 13.87 -10.15
N ILE A 22 -24.45 14.23 -9.28
CA ILE A 22 -24.26 15.21 -8.21
C ILE A 22 -24.30 14.47 -6.87
N LEU A 23 -23.19 14.46 -6.15
CA LEU A 23 -23.07 13.99 -4.76
C LEU A 23 -23.45 15.15 -3.85
N LYS A 24 -24.49 14.97 -3.01
CA LYS A 24 -25.10 16.05 -2.22
C LYS A 24 -24.81 15.92 -0.75
N GLY A 25 -24.48 17.04 -0.11
CA GLY A 25 -24.46 17.19 1.34
C GLY A 25 -23.32 16.47 2.06
N ALA A 26 -22.30 15.98 1.35
CA ALA A 26 -21.17 15.31 1.95
C ALA A 26 -20.15 16.28 2.55
N LYS A 27 -19.28 15.75 3.42
CA LYS A 27 -18.05 16.41 3.87
C LYS A 27 -16.90 15.99 2.95
N PHE A 28 -16.42 16.92 2.12
CA PHE A 28 -15.31 16.68 1.17
C PHE A 28 -13.97 17.06 1.81
N TYR A 29 -13.02 16.10 1.78
CA TYR A 29 -11.63 16.36 2.18
C TYR A 29 -10.86 17.02 1.04
N ARG A 30 -10.45 18.25 1.24
CA ARG A 30 -9.66 19.03 0.28
C ARG A 30 -8.66 19.91 1.01
N ASP A 31 -7.42 19.95 0.53
CA ASP A 31 -6.36 20.81 1.04
C ASP A 31 -6.17 20.71 2.58
N GLY A 32 -6.23 19.47 3.09
CA GLY A 32 -5.99 19.18 4.52
C GLY A 32 -7.19 19.40 5.45
N ARG A 33 -8.38 19.71 4.95
CA ARG A 33 -9.58 19.98 5.76
C ARG A 33 -10.86 19.44 5.13
N PHE A 34 -11.91 19.34 5.93
CA PHE A 34 -13.25 19.00 5.45
C PHE A 34 -14.11 20.24 5.20
N GLU A 35 -14.80 20.24 4.07
CA GLU A 35 -15.79 21.26 3.69
C GLU A 35 -17.09 20.57 3.32
N THR A 36 -18.24 21.07 3.85
CA THR A 36 -19.55 20.52 3.48
C THR A 36 -20.07 21.17 2.20
N GLY A 37 -20.61 20.37 1.28
CA GLY A 37 -21.16 20.89 0.03
C GLY A 37 -21.63 19.78 -0.90
N ASP A 38 -21.68 20.10 -2.19
CA ASP A 38 -22.01 19.18 -3.28
C ASP A 38 -20.78 18.99 -4.20
N LEU A 39 -20.72 17.85 -4.90
CA LEU A 39 -19.71 17.57 -5.91
C LEU A 39 -20.43 17.10 -7.18
N ALA A 40 -20.14 17.74 -8.33
CA ALA A 40 -20.69 17.34 -9.62
C ALA A 40 -19.64 16.67 -10.50
N ILE A 41 -20.04 15.58 -11.14
CA ILE A 41 -19.24 14.75 -12.02
C ILE A 41 -19.88 14.76 -13.40
N GLU A 42 -19.09 15.06 -14.44
CA GLU A 42 -19.47 14.95 -15.84
C GLU A 42 -18.34 14.24 -16.59
N ASP A 43 -18.66 13.23 -17.40
CA ASP A 43 -17.70 12.46 -18.19
C ASP A 43 -16.51 11.90 -17.38
N GLY A 44 -16.79 11.46 -16.12
CA GLY A 44 -15.80 10.92 -15.22
C GLY A 44 -14.85 11.94 -14.58
N LYS A 45 -15.11 13.25 -14.77
CA LYS A 45 -14.34 14.34 -14.18
C LYS A 45 -15.15 15.15 -13.19
N ILE A 46 -14.49 15.69 -12.18
CA ILE A 46 -15.07 16.65 -11.25
C ILE A 46 -15.23 17.99 -11.98
N VAL A 47 -16.48 18.47 -12.13
CA VAL A 47 -16.78 19.75 -12.79
C VAL A 47 -17.19 20.85 -11.82
N ALA A 48 -17.60 20.49 -10.60
CA ALA A 48 -17.85 21.43 -9.51
C ALA A 48 -17.65 20.73 -8.16
N ILE A 49 -17.20 21.48 -7.16
CA ILE A 49 -17.08 21.03 -5.77
C ILE A 49 -17.25 22.21 -4.81
N GLY A 50 -18.00 21.99 -3.73
CA GLY A 50 -18.31 23.01 -2.70
C GLY A 50 -19.61 23.75 -2.98
N GLY A 51 -20.19 24.33 -1.92
CA GLY A 51 -21.50 25.01 -1.99
C GLY A 51 -22.64 24.08 -2.41
N ARG A 52 -23.70 24.66 -3.03
CA ARG A 52 -24.81 23.90 -3.61
C ARG A 52 -24.69 23.87 -5.13
N VAL A 53 -24.78 22.70 -5.71
CA VAL A 53 -24.84 22.53 -7.18
C VAL A 53 -26.30 22.44 -7.60
N ALA A 54 -26.70 23.26 -8.58
CA ALA A 54 -28.05 23.19 -9.15
C ALA A 54 -28.24 21.85 -9.89
N LEU A 55 -29.41 21.23 -9.70
CA LEU A 55 -29.81 20.01 -10.37
C LEU A 55 -30.58 20.36 -11.64
N GLU A 56 -30.17 19.84 -12.77
CA GLU A 56 -30.91 19.92 -14.04
C GLU A 56 -31.80 18.68 -14.19
N ALA A 57 -32.75 18.72 -15.13
CA ALA A 57 -33.79 17.67 -15.26
C ALA A 57 -33.25 16.26 -15.51
N ASP A 58 -32.10 16.17 -16.23
CA ASP A 58 -31.46 14.90 -16.60
C ASP A 58 -30.35 14.49 -15.62
N ASP A 59 -30.07 15.27 -14.59
CA ASP A 59 -28.99 14.97 -13.65
C ASP A 59 -29.38 13.87 -12.64
N ARG A 60 -28.39 13.07 -12.24
CA ARG A 60 -28.55 12.09 -11.17
C ARG A 60 -28.02 12.67 -9.85
N ALA A 61 -28.88 12.74 -8.85
CA ALA A 61 -28.49 13.09 -7.49
C ALA A 61 -28.24 11.85 -6.62
N VAL A 62 -27.18 11.90 -5.81
CA VAL A 62 -26.86 10.90 -4.79
C VAL A 62 -26.74 11.65 -3.46
N ASP A 63 -27.60 11.34 -2.50
CA ASP A 63 -27.53 11.94 -1.15
C ASP A 63 -26.41 11.25 -0.36
N LEU A 64 -25.42 12.01 0.06
CA LEU A 64 -24.30 11.59 0.89
C LEU A 64 -24.24 12.39 2.21
N THR A 65 -25.38 12.91 2.65
CA THR A 65 -25.48 13.61 3.93
C THR A 65 -24.99 12.70 5.07
N GLY A 66 -24.03 13.21 5.86
CA GLY A 66 -23.37 12.43 6.93
C GLY A 66 -22.11 11.69 6.48
N CYS A 67 -21.94 11.43 5.18
CA CYS A 67 -20.76 10.77 4.65
C CYS A 67 -19.57 11.73 4.46
N HIS A 68 -18.39 11.14 4.45
CA HIS A 68 -17.12 11.81 4.13
C HIS A 68 -16.63 11.35 2.76
N VAL A 69 -16.24 12.28 1.91
CA VAL A 69 -15.67 12.01 0.57
C VAL A 69 -14.23 12.49 0.57
N LEU A 70 -13.32 11.61 0.21
CA LEU A 70 -11.87 11.86 0.20
C LEU A 70 -11.27 11.38 -1.12
N PRO A 71 -10.08 11.87 -1.53
CA PRO A 71 -9.36 11.27 -2.65
C PRO A 71 -9.27 9.77 -2.44
N GLY A 72 -9.47 8.97 -3.48
CA GLY A 72 -9.48 7.52 -3.37
C GLY A 72 -8.25 7.01 -2.63
N LEU A 73 -8.38 5.98 -1.80
CA LEU A 73 -7.22 5.43 -1.10
C LEU A 73 -6.23 4.80 -2.08
N VAL A 74 -4.95 4.90 -1.77
CA VAL A 74 -3.84 4.34 -2.55
C VAL A 74 -3.06 3.39 -1.68
N ASP A 75 -2.88 2.15 -2.15
CA ASP A 75 -1.97 1.20 -1.53
C ASP A 75 -0.77 0.99 -2.43
N VAL A 76 0.39 1.40 -1.97
CA VAL A 76 1.62 1.32 -2.75
C VAL A 76 2.37 0.00 -2.56
N HIS A 77 1.81 -0.94 -1.77
CA HIS A 77 2.44 -2.21 -1.48
C HIS A 77 1.41 -3.34 -1.31
N VAL A 78 1.16 -4.08 -2.37
CA VAL A 78 0.26 -5.23 -2.38
C VAL A 78 0.85 -6.39 -3.20
N HIS A 79 0.33 -7.61 -2.98
CA HIS A 79 0.72 -8.80 -3.73
C HIS A 79 -0.51 -9.41 -4.40
N LEU A 80 -0.74 -9.11 -5.68
CA LEU A 80 -1.89 -9.62 -6.44
C LEU A 80 -1.67 -11.03 -7.01
N ARG A 81 -0.45 -11.58 -6.85
CA ARG A 81 -0.09 -12.97 -7.11
C ARG A 81 -0.20 -13.44 -8.56
N GLU A 82 -0.71 -12.68 -9.49
CA GLU A 82 -0.77 -13.01 -10.92
C GLU A 82 0.16 -12.11 -11.75
N PRO A 83 0.88 -12.72 -12.69
CA PRO A 83 0.89 -14.14 -13.09
C PRO A 83 1.65 -15.06 -12.11
N GLY A 84 1.31 -16.35 -12.14
CA GLY A 84 2.11 -17.44 -11.58
C GLY A 84 1.66 -18.04 -10.26
N PHE A 85 0.79 -17.36 -9.49
CA PHE A 85 0.35 -17.81 -8.15
C PHE A 85 -1.15 -17.57 -7.93
N SER A 86 -1.96 -17.83 -8.95
CA SER A 86 -3.41 -17.56 -8.94
C SER A 86 -4.18 -18.33 -7.87
N GLU A 87 -3.59 -19.42 -7.34
CA GLU A 87 -4.17 -20.17 -6.23
C GLU A 87 -4.17 -19.41 -4.89
N LYS A 88 -3.35 -18.35 -4.78
CA LYS A 88 -3.25 -17.50 -3.59
C LYS A 88 -4.14 -16.25 -3.71
N GLU A 89 -4.12 -15.62 -4.87
CA GLU A 89 -4.90 -14.43 -5.21
C GLU A 89 -4.91 -14.27 -6.72
N THR A 90 -5.95 -13.61 -7.25
CA THR A 90 -6.01 -13.17 -8.64
C THR A 90 -6.11 -11.65 -8.70
N ILE A 91 -5.78 -11.04 -9.84
CA ILE A 91 -5.98 -9.61 -10.04
C ILE A 91 -7.45 -9.24 -9.83
N ALA A 92 -8.39 -10.09 -10.29
CA ALA A 92 -9.81 -9.87 -10.08
C ALA A 92 -10.19 -9.84 -8.59
N THR A 93 -9.75 -10.83 -7.79
CA THR A 93 -10.11 -10.92 -6.36
C THR A 93 -9.38 -9.89 -5.52
N GLY A 94 -8.09 -9.66 -5.75
CA GLY A 94 -7.31 -8.67 -5.02
C GLY A 94 -7.77 -7.24 -5.30
N THR A 95 -8.09 -6.90 -6.55
CA THR A 95 -8.64 -5.58 -6.88
C THR A 95 -10.08 -5.39 -6.40
N ALA A 96 -10.88 -6.46 -6.30
CA ALA A 96 -12.19 -6.42 -5.65
C ALA A 96 -12.04 -6.19 -4.13
N ALA A 97 -11.07 -6.84 -3.47
CA ALA A 97 -10.73 -6.59 -2.06
C ALA A 97 -10.27 -5.13 -1.84
N ALA A 98 -9.43 -4.60 -2.72
CA ALA A 98 -9.02 -3.20 -2.72
C ALA A 98 -10.22 -2.26 -2.82
N ALA A 99 -11.09 -2.49 -3.81
CA ALA A 99 -12.32 -1.74 -3.99
C ALA A 99 -13.20 -1.77 -2.73
N HIS A 100 -13.39 -2.94 -2.13
CA HIS A 100 -14.16 -3.10 -0.91
C HIS A 100 -13.54 -2.34 0.28
N GLY A 101 -12.20 -2.28 0.35
CA GLY A 101 -11.46 -1.52 1.36
C GLY A 101 -11.40 0.00 1.13
N GLY A 102 -11.96 0.51 0.02
CA GLY A 102 -11.94 1.92 -0.32
C GLY A 102 -10.72 2.35 -1.15
N TYR A 103 -9.88 1.42 -1.58
CA TYR A 103 -8.75 1.73 -2.45
C TYR A 103 -9.20 1.85 -3.91
N THR A 104 -8.76 2.91 -4.56
CA THR A 104 -9.00 3.15 -5.98
C THR A 104 -7.75 2.93 -6.81
N THR A 105 -6.59 2.87 -6.16
CA THR A 105 -5.30 2.58 -6.80
C THR A 105 -4.49 1.64 -5.92
N VAL A 106 -3.88 0.62 -6.52
CA VAL A 106 -2.96 -0.31 -5.87
C VAL A 106 -1.69 -0.52 -6.71
N CYS A 107 -0.56 -0.73 -6.06
CA CYS A 107 0.73 -0.96 -6.72
C CYS A 107 1.26 -2.35 -6.34
N PRO A 108 1.09 -3.36 -7.22
CA PRO A 108 1.56 -4.72 -6.94
C PRO A 108 3.07 -4.86 -7.05
N MET A 109 3.65 -5.56 -6.08
CA MET A 109 5.06 -5.92 -6.01
C MET A 109 5.44 -7.00 -7.05
N PRO A 110 6.70 -7.03 -7.51
CA PRO A 110 7.12 -7.82 -8.66
C PRO A 110 7.38 -9.30 -8.37
N ASN A 111 7.04 -9.82 -7.21
CA ASN A 111 7.30 -11.21 -6.82
C ASN A 111 6.32 -12.20 -7.46
N LEU A 112 6.37 -12.25 -8.78
CA LEU A 112 5.50 -13.00 -9.69
C LEU A 112 6.29 -14.07 -10.48
N ASN A 113 5.59 -14.88 -11.27
CA ASN A 113 6.19 -15.87 -12.16
C ASN A 113 5.46 -15.88 -13.54
N PRO A 114 6.08 -15.30 -14.58
CA PRO A 114 7.40 -14.65 -14.56
C PRO A 114 7.38 -13.34 -13.77
N ALA A 115 8.55 -12.98 -13.18
CA ALA A 115 8.74 -11.67 -12.59
C ALA A 115 8.81 -10.59 -13.69
N PRO A 116 8.28 -9.37 -13.49
CA PRO A 116 8.29 -8.28 -14.49
C PRO A 116 9.71 -7.67 -14.65
N ASP A 117 10.64 -8.47 -15.17
CA ASP A 117 12.05 -8.15 -15.35
C ASP A 117 12.44 -7.88 -16.81
N SER A 118 11.46 -7.94 -17.70
CA SER A 118 11.58 -7.61 -19.13
C SER A 118 10.25 -7.06 -19.65
N PRO A 119 10.24 -6.35 -20.79
CA PRO A 119 8.99 -5.88 -21.39
C PRO A 119 7.97 -7.01 -21.65
N GLU A 120 8.44 -8.18 -22.06
CA GLU A 120 7.58 -9.34 -22.33
C GLU A 120 6.92 -9.87 -21.04
N HIS A 121 7.70 -10.01 -19.97
CA HIS A 121 7.19 -10.47 -18.68
C HIS A 121 6.24 -9.45 -18.04
N LEU A 122 6.59 -8.15 -18.12
CA LEU A 122 5.72 -7.07 -17.66
C LEU A 122 4.40 -7.03 -18.45
N GLU A 123 4.44 -7.24 -19.78
CA GLU A 123 3.22 -7.28 -20.60
C GLU A 123 2.29 -8.43 -20.20
N ALA A 124 2.82 -9.56 -19.76
CA ALA A 124 1.99 -10.67 -19.24
C ALA A 124 1.15 -10.23 -18.02
N GLU A 125 1.73 -9.46 -17.11
CA GLU A 125 1.01 -8.88 -15.96
C GLU A 125 0.03 -7.79 -16.41
N LEU A 126 0.46 -6.86 -17.27
CA LEU A 126 -0.37 -5.78 -17.77
C LEU A 126 -1.60 -6.28 -18.54
N ALA A 127 -1.48 -7.38 -19.30
CA ALA A 127 -2.59 -8.01 -19.99
C ALA A 127 -3.68 -8.50 -19.01
N LEU A 128 -3.26 -9.12 -17.91
CA LEU A 128 -4.17 -9.55 -16.83
C LEU A 128 -4.82 -8.35 -16.13
N ILE A 129 -4.04 -7.31 -15.83
CA ILE A 129 -4.55 -6.05 -15.24
C ILE A 129 -5.62 -5.44 -16.13
N ARG A 130 -5.38 -5.30 -17.42
CA ARG A 130 -6.35 -4.73 -18.37
C ARG A 130 -7.64 -5.55 -18.48
N ARG A 131 -7.54 -6.87 -18.31
CA ARG A 131 -8.68 -7.79 -18.41
C ARG A 131 -9.53 -7.81 -17.16
N ASP A 132 -8.90 -7.86 -15.98
CA ASP A 132 -9.53 -8.31 -14.73
C ASP A 132 -9.60 -7.24 -13.63
N ALA A 133 -8.78 -6.19 -13.70
CA ALA A 133 -8.74 -5.20 -12.63
C ALA A 133 -10.01 -4.33 -12.56
N VAL A 134 -10.53 -4.17 -11.34
CA VAL A 134 -11.70 -3.31 -11.07
C VAL A 134 -11.32 -1.96 -10.44
N VAL A 135 -10.06 -1.79 -10.00
CA VAL A 135 -9.45 -0.52 -9.59
C VAL A 135 -8.20 -0.26 -10.44
N ARG A 136 -7.62 0.92 -10.32
CA ARG A 136 -6.37 1.25 -11.01
C ARG A 136 -5.22 0.43 -10.42
N VAL A 137 -4.48 -0.27 -11.28
CA VAL A 137 -3.31 -1.07 -10.89
C VAL A 137 -2.08 -0.53 -11.60
N LEU A 138 -1.02 -0.24 -10.83
CA LEU A 138 0.24 0.32 -11.30
C LEU A 138 1.39 -0.56 -10.81
N PRO A 139 1.90 -1.49 -11.62
CA PRO A 139 2.87 -2.47 -11.18
C PRO A 139 4.27 -1.87 -10.94
N TYR A 140 5.08 -2.56 -10.14
CA TYR A 140 6.52 -2.34 -10.06
C TYR A 140 7.25 -3.23 -11.07
N GLY A 141 8.33 -2.72 -11.66
CA GLY A 141 9.33 -3.54 -12.34
C GLY A 141 10.32 -4.13 -11.34
N SER A 142 10.92 -5.28 -11.66
CA SER A 142 12.01 -5.85 -10.87
C SER A 142 13.26 -4.97 -10.93
N ILE A 143 14.09 -5.00 -9.89
CA ILE A 143 15.44 -4.40 -9.89
C ILE A 143 16.41 -5.34 -10.59
N THR A 144 16.38 -6.62 -10.21
CA THR A 144 17.27 -7.65 -10.75
C THR A 144 16.50 -8.66 -11.59
N ARG A 145 17.19 -9.31 -12.53
CA ARG A 145 16.62 -10.36 -13.36
C ARG A 145 16.13 -11.53 -12.51
N GLY A 146 14.86 -11.87 -12.70
CA GLY A 146 14.16 -12.89 -11.92
C GLY A 146 13.90 -12.49 -10.48
N GLN A 147 13.98 -11.18 -10.12
CA GLN A 147 13.66 -10.64 -8.79
C GLN A 147 14.46 -11.39 -7.68
N LYS A 148 15.80 -11.45 -7.81
CA LYS A 148 16.66 -12.27 -6.92
C LYS A 148 17.42 -11.47 -5.87
N GLY A 149 17.37 -10.13 -5.91
CA GLY A 149 18.19 -9.25 -5.06
C GLY A 149 19.70 -9.36 -5.34
N ARG A 150 20.09 -10.01 -6.44
CA ARG A 150 21.48 -10.25 -6.84
C ARG A 150 21.57 -10.62 -8.32
N GLY A 151 22.77 -10.61 -8.87
CA GLY A 151 23.02 -10.95 -10.28
C GLY A 151 22.92 -9.73 -11.19
N GLU A 152 22.24 -9.85 -12.31
CA GLU A 152 22.13 -8.79 -13.31
C GLU A 152 20.95 -7.86 -13.03
N LEU A 153 21.15 -6.57 -13.30
CA LEU A 153 20.07 -5.58 -13.30
C LEU A 153 19.19 -5.73 -14.56
N VAL A 154 17.93 -5.36 -14.43
CA VAL A 154 17.01 -5.26 -15.57
C VAL A 154 17.36 -4.05 -16.46
N ASP A 155 16.72 -3.95 -17.63
CA ASP A 155 16.71 -2.72 -18.43
C ASP A 155 15.65 -1.75 -17.89
N PHE A 156 16.07 -0.81 -17.04
CA PHE A 156 15.20 0.20 -16.44
C PHE A 156 14.54 1.08 -17.50
N GLY A 157 15.26 1.42 -18.57
CA GLY A 157 14.73 2.25 -19.65
C GLY A 157 13.56 1.59 -20.38
N ALA A 158 13.68 0.29 -20.63
CA ALA A 158 12.65 -0.48 -21.32
C ALA A 158 11.36 -0.65 -20.50
N LEU A 159 11.42 -0.61 -19.16
CA LEU A 159 10.29 -0.82 -18.27
C LEU A 159 9.66 0.48 -17.74
N ALA A 160 10.42 1.57 -17.69
CA ALA A 160 10.05 2.80 -16.96
C ALA A 160 8.71 3.41 -17.39
N GLY A 161 8.27 3.22 -18.64
CA GLY A 161 7.01 3.77 -19.14
C GLY A 161 5.76 3.17 -18.51
N GLU A 162 5.85 1.91 -18.07
CA GLU A 162 4.71 1.11 -17.64
C GLU A 162 4.70 0.80 -16.13
N VAL A 163 5.77 1.16 -15.41
CA VAL A 163 5.91 0.85 -13.97
C VAL A 163 5.89 2.11 -13.11
N VAL A 164 5.43 1.97 -11.86
CA VAL A 164 5.41 3.06 -10.89
C VAL A 164 6.78 3.29 -10.23
N GLY A 165 7.61 2.26 -10.16
CA GLY A 165 8.95 2.23 -9.60
C GLY A 165 9.59 0.87 -9.79
N PHE A 166 10.72 0.64 -9.13
CA PHE A 166 11.44 -0.63 -9.21
C PHE A 166 11.62 -1.23 -7.81
N SER A 167 11.39 -2.53 -7.69
CA SER A 167 11.48 -3.28 -6.44
C SER A 167 11.95 -4.71 -6.70
N ASP A 168 12.62 -5.30 -5.72
CA ASP A 168 12.80 -6.75 -5.62
C ASP A 168 12.09 -7.28 -4.35
N ASP A 169 10.94 -6.69 -4.02
CA ASP A 169 10.22 -6.96 -2.76
C ASP A 169 10.13 -8.45 -2.42
N GLY A 170 10.24 -8.74 -1.11
CA GLY A 170 10.44 -10.06 -0.56
C GLY A 170 11.91 -10.53 -0.60
N ARG A 171 12.81 -9.70 -1.16
CA ARG A 171 14.26 -9.91 -1.15
C ARG A 171 14.98 -8.57 -1.07
N GLY A 172 15.91 -8.43 -0.11
CA GLY A 172 16.83 -7.29 -0.10
C GLY A 172 17.85 -7.38 -1.24
N VAL A 173 18.17 -6.27 -1.88
CA VAL A 173 19.33 -6.23 -2.80
C VAL A 173 20.60 -6.23 -1.96
N GLN A 174 21.36 -7.36 -1.99
CA GLN A 174 22.43 -7.62 -1.03
C GLN A 174 23.72 -6.88 -1.37
N GLY A 175 24.06 -6.71 -2.65
CA GLY A 175 25.29 -6.05 -3.07
C GLY A 175 25.19 -4.52 -3.03
N GLU A 176 26.12 -3.85 -2.33
CA GLU A 176 26.16 -2.38 -2.26
C GLU A 176 26.37 -1.74 -3.64
N GLU A 177 27.35 -2.23 -4.41
CA GLU A 177 27.63 -1.74 -5.77
C GLU A 177 26.46 -1.99 -6.72
N LEU A 178 25.79 -3.15 -6.59
CA LEU A 178 24.61 -3.49 -7.38
C LEU A 178 23.46 -2.53 -7.09
N MET A 179 23.20 -2.24 -5.82
CA MET A 179 22.17 -1.28 -5.41
C MET A 179 22.50 0.14 -5.87
N ALA A 180 23.76 0.56 -5.73
CA ALA A 180 24.20 1.88 -6.20
C ALA A 180 23.99 2.06 -7.71
N GLU A 181 24.30 1.03 -8.51
CA GLU A 181 24.06 1.06 -9.95
C GLU A 181 22.57 1.02 -10.28
N ALA A 182 21.77 0.22 -9.57
CA ALA A 182 20.31 0.22 -9.70
C ALA A 182 19.72 1.62 -9.42
N MET A 183 20.18 2.28 -8.37
CA MET A 183 19.75 3.64 -8.01
C MET A 183 20.13 4.66 -9.09
N ARG A 184 21.34 4.58 -9.66
CA ARG A 184 21.73 5.46 -10.77
C ARG A 184 20.83 5.28 -11.99
N ARG A 185 20.53 4.03 -12.38
CA ARG A 185 19.63 3.73 -13.51
C ARG A 185 18.20 4.17 -13.25
N ALA A 186 17.67 3.93 -12.04
CA ALA A 186 16.34 4.37 -11.66
C ALA A 186 16.23 5.91 -11.68
N ALA A 187 17.24 6.61 -11.13
CA ALA A 187 17.29 8.07 -11.15
C ALA A 187 17.33 8.63 -12.59
N ALA A 188 18.08 7.99 -13.49
CA ALA A 188 18.18 8.38 -14.89
C ALA A 188 16.84 8.30 -15.65
N VAL A 189 15.94 7.41 -15.25
CA VAL A 189 14.58 7.28 -15.81
C VAL A 189 13.51 7.94 -14.95
N GLY A 190 13.89 8.65 -13.89
CA GLY A 190 12.96 9.39 -13.01
C GLY A 190 12.03 8.49 -12.19
N LYS A 191 12.46 7.29 -11.83
CA LYS A 191 11.66 6.34 -11.04
C LYS A 191 12.29 6.08 -9.67
N PRO A 192 11.48 5.84 -8.62
CA PRO A 192 12.00 5.46 -7.32
C PRO A 192 12.52 4.02 -7.29
N ILE A 193 13.51 3.77 -6.43
CA ILE A 193 13.76 2.43 -5.87
C ILE A 193 12.88 2.28 -4.64
N VAL A 194 12.14 1.17 -4.58
CA VAL A 194 11.19 0.82 -3.51
C VAL A 194 11.66 -0.50 -2.90
N ALA A 195 12.22 -0.45 -1.70
CA ALA A 195 13.08 -1.51 -1.21
C ALA A 195 12.52 -2.26 -0.01
N HIS A 196 12.35 -3.57 -0.17
CA HIS A 196 12.34 -4.50 0.96
C HIS A 196 13.75 -4.54 1.55
N CYS A 197 13.89 -4.17 2.81
CA CYS A 197 15.19 -4.05 3.48
C CYS A 197 15.44 -5.24 4.38
N GLU A 198 16.28 -6.16 3.92
CA GLU A 198 16.62 -7.36 4.67
C GLU A 198 18.03 -7.84 4.30
N VAL A 199 18.89 -7.93 5.30
CA VAL A 199 20.24 -8.50 5.19
C VAL A 199 20.16 -10.01 5.40
N ASP A 200 20.27 -10.80 4.31
CA ASP A 200 20.10 -12.26 4.32
C ASP A 200 20.97 -12.98 5.37
N GLU A 201 22.21 -12.54 5.55
CA GLU A 201 23.16 -13.16 6.49
C GLU A 201 22.72 -13.07 7.96
N LEU A 202 21.88 -12.08 8.28
CA LEU A 202 21.39 -11.83 9.64
C LEU A 202 20.12 -12.62 9.97
N LEU A 203 19.46 -13.24 9.00
CA LEU A 203 18.21 -13.99 9.22
C LEU A 203 18.42 -15.29 10.01
N LYS A 204 19.52 -16.01 9.79
CA LYS A 204 19.89 -17.26 10.49
C LYS A 204 18.77 -18.30 10.58
N GLY A 205 17.88 -18.30 9.57
CA GLY A 205 16.71 -19.18 9.53
C GLY A 205 15.59 -18.80 10.53
N GLY A 206 15.59 -17.54 10.98
CA GLY A 206 14.51 -16.92 11.76
C GLY A 206 13.21 -16.79 10.96
N TYR A 207 12.10 -16.70 11.67
CA TYR A 207 10.77 -16.61 11.05
C TYR A 207 9.76 -15.76 11.85
N ILE A 208 10.14 -15.30 13.04
CA ILE A 208 9.47 -14.27 13.83
C ILE A 208 10.52 -13.31 14.39
N HIS A 209 10.13 -12.24 15.06
CA HIS A 209 11.07 -11.33 15.72
C HIS A 209 11.89 -12.02 16.83
N ASP A 210 13.18 -11.70 16.92
CA ASP A 210 14.03 -12.07 18.07
C ASP A 210 13.67 -11.23 19.31
N GLY A 211 12.44 -11.42 19.78
CA GLY A 211 11.82 -10.65 20.86
C GLY A 211 11.44 -11.52 22.06
N VAL A 212 10.46 -11.02 22.82
CA VAL A 212 9.99 -11.66 24.04
C VAL A 212 9.38 -13.00 23.73
N TYR A 213 8.40 -13.04 22.82
CA TYR A 213 7.70 -14.27 22.45
C TYR A 213 8.64 -15.36 21.92
N CYS A 214 9.59 -14.97 21.06
CA CYS A 214 10.59 -15.89 20.49
C CYS A 214 11.39 -16.60 21.58
N ARG A 215 11.88 -15.86 22.56
CA ARG A 215 12.68 -16.41 23.66
C ARG A 215 11.87 -17.29 24.61
N GLU A 216 10.65 -16.88 24.95
CA GLU A 216 9.78 -17.60 25.89
C GLU A 216 9.27 -18.92 25.31
N HIS A 217 9.07 -19.00 23.99
CA HIS A 217 8.52 -20.19 23.32
C HIS A 217 9.56 -21.00 22.51
N GLY A 218 10.84 -20.61 22.55
CA GLY A 218 11.91 -21.36 21.92
C GLY A 218 11.93 -21.33 20.39
N HIS A 219 11.47 -20.23 19.78
CA HIS A 219 11.49 -20.03 18.33
C HIS A 219 12.83 -19.51 17.81
N LYS A 220 12.96 -19.41 16.47
CA LYS A 220 14.10 -18.77 15.81
C LYS A 220 13.74 -17.34 15.43
N GLY A 221 14.53 -16.40 15.93
CA GLY A 221 14.28 -14.97 15.77
C GLY A 221 14.98 -14.34 14.56
N ILE A 222 14.35 -13.31 14.01
CA ILE A 222 14.92 -12.36 13.05
C ILE A 222 15.27 -11.10 13.83
N CYS A 223 16.54 -10.71 13.87
CA CYS A 223 16.99 -9.52 14.58
C CYS A 223 16.57 -8.23 13.86
N SER A 224 16.47 -7.13 14.58
CA SER A 224 16.15 -5.81 14.01
C SER A 224 17.24 -5.31 13.06
N GLU A 225 18.50 -5.69 13.29
CA GLU A 225 19.62 -5.36 12.43
C GLU A 225 19.44 -5.83 10.98
N SER A 226 18.70 -6.89 10.75
CA SER A 226 18.43 -7.37 9.39
C SER A 226 17.74 -6.32 8.52
N GLU A 227 16.90 -5.48 9.12
CA GLU A 227 16.21 -4.38 8.42
C GLU A 227 17.05 -3.11 8.39
N TRP A 228 17.36 -2.53 9.57
CA TRP A 228 17.90 -1.18 9.61
C TRP A 228 19.32 -1.05 9.03
N ARG A 229 20.13 -2.11 9.00
CA ARG A 229 21.45 -2.04 8.35
C ARG A 229 21.34 -1.85 6.85
N GLN A 230 20.38 -2.50 6.19
CA GLN A 230 20.15 -2.24 4.78
C GLN A 230 19.58 -0.85 4.57
N VAL A 231 18.64 -0.39 5.40
CA VAL A 231 18.11 0.98 5.34
C VAL A 231 19.24 2.00 5.45
N GLU A 232 20.17 1.83 6.41
CA GLU A 232 21.32 2.72 6.60
C GLU A 232 22.22 2.78 5.36
N ARG A 233 22.57 1.61 4.81
CA ARG A 233 23.38 1.50 3.58
C ARG A 233 22.69 2.21 2.42
N ASP A 234 21.41 1.89 2.19
CA ASP A 234 20.69 2.36 1.01
C ASP A 234 20.39 3.87 1.07
N ILE A 235 20.20 4.45 2.26
CA ILE A 235 20.09 5.91 2.44
C ILE A 235 21.39 6.61 2.02
N LYS A 236 22.58 6.06 2.34
CA LYS A 236 23.85 6.61 1.89
C LYS A 236 23.97 6.57 0.37
N LEU A 237 23.60 5.45 -0.24
CA LEU A 237 23.58 5.29 -1.69
C LEU A 237 22.58 6.23 -2.37
N ALA A 238 21.41 6.43 -1.78
CA ALA A 238 20.43 7.39 -2.27
C ALA A 238 20.95 8.84 -2.23
N ALA A 239 21.71 9.21 -1.20
CA ALA A 239 22.38 10.51 -1.12
C ALA A 239 23.44 10.70 -2.20
N GLU A 240 24.24 9.67 -2.49
CA GLU A 240 25.31 9.69 -3.50
C GLU A 240 24.75 9.71 -4.95
N THR A 241 23.67 8.99 -5.20
CA THR A 241 23.10 8.82 -6.54
C THR A 241 22.02 9.85 -6.89
N GLY A 242 21.46 10.53 -5.88
CA GLY A 242 20.31 11.42 -6.05
C GLY A 242 18.99 10.70 -6.36
N CYS A 243 18.98 9.36 -6.24
CA CYS A 243 17.79 8.54 -6.47
C CYS A 243 16.72 8.83 -5.43
N GLN A 244 15.46 8.83 -5.86
CA GLN A 244 14.33 8.76 -4.94
C GLN A 244 14.26 7.34 -4.36
N TYR A 245 14.32 7.25 -3.04
CA TYR A 245 14.32 5.99 -2.30
C TYR A 245 13.16 5.88 -1.35
N HIS A 246 12.41 4.79 -1.44
CA HIS A 246 11.28 4.49 -0.59
C HIS A 246 11.52 3.19 0.18
N VAL A 247 11.46 3.27 1.51
CA VAL A 247 11.63 2.12 2.40
C VAL A 247 10.29 1.44 2.60
N CYS A 248 10.15 0.18 2.16
CA CYS A 248 8.95 -0.62 2.35
C CYS A 248 8.76 -1.00 3.82
N HIS A 249 7.48 -1.17 4.22
CA HIS A 249 7.00 -1.83 5.44
C HIS A 249 7.95 -1.70 6.65
N VAL A 250 8.38 -0.46 6.96
CA VAL A 250 9.26 -0.16 8.10
C VAL A 250 8.69 -0.74 9.39
N SER A 251 9.49 -1.56 10.07
CA SER A 251 9.06 -2.27 11.28
C SER A 251 9.89 -1.93 12.52
N THR A 252 11.09 -1.34 12.38
CA THR A 252 12.02 -1.08 13.48
C THR A 252 12.17 0.40 13.82
N LYS A 253 12.36 0.72 15.09
CA LYS A 253 12.60 2.10 15.59
C LYS A 253 13.89 2.70 15.03
N GLU A 254 14.91 1.87 14.80
CA GLU A 254 16.17 2.30 14.21
C GLU A 254 15.97 2.76 12.76
N SER A 255 15.20 2.03 11.95
CA SER A 255 14.85 2.46 10.60
C SER A 255 14.07 3.77 10.58
N VAL A 256 13.15 3.97 11.53
CA VAL A 256 12.45 5.25 11.71
C VAL A 256 13.42 6.40 11.93
N GLU A 257 14.40 6.22 12.82
CA GLU A 257 15.38 7.27 13.12
C GLU A 257 16.30 7.57 11.92
N LEU A 258 16.71 6.55 11.16
CA LEU A 258 17.49 6.71 9.94
C LEU A 258 16.72 7.53 8.88
N ILE A 259 15.44 7.21 8.67
CA ILE A 259 14.56 7.94 7.74
C ILE A 259 14.37 9.38 8.21
N ARG A 260 14.16 9.61 9.52
CA ARG A 260 14.04 10.96 10.11
C ARG A 260 15.26 11.82 9.81
N ARG A 261 16.46 11.29 10.03
CA ARG A 261 17.73 11.99 9.74
C ARG A 261 17.91 12.26 8.27
N ALA A 262 17.59 11.29 7.40
CA ALA A 262 17.67 11.46 5.95
C ALA A 262 16.76 12.59 5.46
N LYS A 263 15.52 12.64 5.93
CA LYS A 263 14.56 13.71 5.60
C LYS A 263 15.01 15.07 6.12
N ALA A 264 15.52 15.13 7.36
CA ALA A 264 16.07 16.37 7.93
C ALA A 264 17.29 16.89 7.14
N ALA A 265 18.06 15.99 6.52
CA ALA A 265 19.15 16.33 5.61
C ALA A 265 18.69 16.71 4.19
N GLY A 266 17.40 16.72 3.92
CA GLY A 266 16.82 17.07 2.61
C GLY A 266 16.96 15.99 1.53
N LEU A 267 17.27 14.75 1.92
CA LEU A 267 17.36 13.63 0.96
C LEU A 267 15.97 13.24 0.46
N LYS A 268 15.92 12.71 -0.77
CA LYS A 268 14.68 12.21 -1.39
C LYS A 268 14.35 10.80 -0.86
N VAL A 269 14.19 10.70 0.46
CA VAL A 269 13.87 9.46 1.18
C VAL A 269 12.46 9.54 1.74
N SER A 270 11.69 8.49 1.57
CA SER A 270 10.37 8.29 2.15
C SER A 270 10.24 6.87 2.68
N GLY A 271 9.19 6.58 3.42
CA GLY A 271 8.94 5.23 3.92
C GLY A 271 7.48 4.99 4.20
N GLU A 272 7.12 3.73 4.20
CA GLU A 272 5.81 3.24 4.56
C GLU A 272 5.89 2.29 5.76
N THR A 273 4.80 2.19 6.50
CA THR A 273 4.58 1.12 7.49
C THR A 273 3.21 0.48 7.25
N ALA A 274 2.92 -0.61 7.95
CA ALA A 274 1.68 -1.33 7.73
C ALA A 274 0.76 -1.29 8.97
N PRO A 275 -0.56 -1.48 8.80
CA PRO A 275 -1.52 -1.49 9.91
C PRO A 275 -1.13 -2.47 11.03
N HIS A 276 -0.63 -3.65 10.69
CA HIS A 276 -0.25 -4.66 11.67
C HIS A 276 0.94 -4.23 12.54
N TYR A 277 1.93 -3.45 12.03
CA TYR A 277 3.02 -2.91 12.85
C TYR A 277 2.57 -1.74 13.74
N LEU A 278 1.52 -1.03 13.38
CA LEU A 278 0.96 0.05 14.18
C LEU A 278 0.06 -0.46 15.31
N LEU A 279 -0.54 -1.65 15.15
CA LEU A 279 -1.58 -2.16 16.04
C LEU A 279 -1.10 -3.32 16.92
N LEU A 280 -0.19 -4.15 16.43
CA LEU A 280 0.30 -5.36 17.09
C LEU A 280 1.80 -5.27 17.40
N CYS A 281 2.27 -6.11 18.31
CA CYS A 281 3.69 -6.32 18.61
C CYS A 281 3.96 -7.82 18.84
N ASP A 282 5.20 -8.20 19.10
CA ASP A 282 5.60 -9.61 19.29
C ASP A 282 4.90 -10.29 20.47
N GLU A 283 4.54 -9.55 21.52
CA GLU A 283 3.78 -10.05 22.66
C GLU A 283 2.32 -10.46 22.31
N ASP A 284 1.80 -10.02 21.15
CA ASP A 284 0.48 -10.39 20.64
C ASP A 284 0.51 -11.70 19.83
N LEU A 285 1.68 -12.26 19.55
CA LEU A 285 1.85 -13.49 18.77
C LEU A 285 1.11 -14.67 19.40
N GLN A 286 0.69 -15.58 18.57
CA GLN A 286 0.09 -16.88 18.94
C GLN A 286 0.71 -17.98 18.07
N GLU A 287 0.60 -19.25 18.49
CA GLU A 287 1.04 -20.42 17.72
C GLU A 287 0.17 -20.66 16.48
N ASP A 288 0.01 -19.64 15.67
CA ASP A 288 -0.85 -19.62 14.49
C ASP A 288 -0.16 -18.90 13.34
N GLY A 289 -0.16 -19.52 12.16
CA GLY A 289 0.44 -18.93 10.95
C GLY A 289 -0.15 -17.60 10.52
N ARG A 290 -1.34 -17.23 11.00
CA ARG A 290 -1.95 -15.91 10.76
C ARG A 290 -1.14 -14.76 11.32
N PHE A 291 -0.29 -15.00 12.34
CA PHE A 291 0.62 -14.03 12.93
C PHE A 291 2.00 -13.99 12.25
N LYS A 292 2.19 -14.74 11.16
CA LYS A 292 3.48 -14.80 10.46
C LYS A 292 3.49 -13.92 9.22
N MET A 293 4.33 -12.91 9.23
CA MET A 293 4.64 -12.00 8.12
C MET A 293 6.13 -11.64 8.12
N ASN A 294 6.60 -11.01 7.05
CA ASN A 294 7.95 -10.48 6.95
C ASN A 294 7.95 -9.06 6.36
N PRO A 295 8.50 -8.07 7.08
CA PRO A 295 9.13 -8.12 8.41
C PRO A 295 8.21 -8.68 9.50
N PRO A 296 8.77 -9.31 10.56
CA PRO A 296 7.96 -9.82 11.65
C PRO A 296 7.42 -8.68 12.54
N LEU A 297 6.36 -8.94 13.30
CA LEU A 297 5.91 -8.06 14.37
C LEU A 297 7.06 -7.86 15.36
N ARG A 298 7.50 -6.60 15.53
CA ARG A 298 8.59 -6.24 16.43
C ARG A 298 8.09 -5.97 17.86
N GLY A 299 8.98 -5.53 18.72
CA GLY A 299 8.67 -5.23 20.10
C GLY A 299 7.74 -4.03 20.27
N ARG A 300 7.24 -3.86 21.50
CA ARG A 300 6.36 -2.72 21.86
C ARG A 300 7.01 -1.36 21.59
N GLU A 301 8.30 -1.24 21.83
CA GLU A 301 9.04 0.02 21.59
C GLU A 301 9.06 0.38 20.09
N ASP A 302 9.20 -0.61 19.22
CA ASP A 302 9.16 -0.41 17.76
C ASP A 302 7.77 0.07 17.33
N ARG A 303 6.72 -0.57 17.83
CA ARG A 303 5.33 -0.17 17.55
C ARG A 303 5.08 1.29 17.98
N GLU A 304 5.49 1.68 19.18
CA GLU A 304 5.29 3.06 19.66
C GLU A 304 6.12 4.07 18.84
N ALA A 305 7.33 3.71 18.43
CA ALA A 305 8.15 4.54 17.54
C ALA A 305 7.48 4.74 16.16
N LEU A 306 6.87 3.68 15.60
CA LEU A 306 6.12 3.77 14.36
C LEU A 306 4.86 4.63 14.50
N ARG A 307 4.11 4.51 15.60
CA ARG A 307 2.95 5.37 15.90
C ARG A 307 3.34 6.84 15.96
N GLN A 308 4.44 7.14 16.63
CA GLN A 308 4.97 8.50 16.67
C GLN A 308 5.42 8.96 15.28
N ALA A 309 6.09 8.11 14.52
CA ALA A 309 6.60 8.42 13.19
C ALA A 309 5.49 8.75 12.16
N VAL A 310 4.34 8.06 12.22
CA VAL A 310 3.20 8.43 11.38
C VAL A 310 2.52 9.70 11.87
N ALA A 311 2.51 9.96 13.18
CA ALA A 311 1.94 11.17 13.74
C ALA A 311 2.76 12.41 13.39
N ASP A 312 4.10 12.36 13.53
CA ASP A 312 5.00 13.50 13.25
C ASP A 312 5.34 13.66 11.75
N GLY A 313 5.05 12.67 10.91
CA GLY A 313 5.28 12.70 9.47
C GLY A 313 6.67 12.21 9.04
N THR A 314 7.41 11.55 9.92
CA THR A 314 8.65 10.84 9.57
C THR A 314 8.34 9.71 8.57
N ILE A 315 7.35 8.87 8.89
CA ILE A 315 6.74 7.90 7.97
C ILE A 315 5.52 8.56 7.34
N GLU A 316 5.49 8.60 6.01
CA GLU A 316 4.50 9.38 5.25
C GLU A 316 3.41 8.54 4.62
N VAL A 317 3.57 7.22 4.58
CA VAL A 317 2.64 6.30 3.92
C VAL A 317 2.27 5.15 4.86
N ILE A 318 1.01 4.76 4.81
CA ILE A 318 0.55 3.48 5.33
C ILE A 318 0.13 2.65 4.13
N ALA A 319 0.83 1.53 3.92
CA ALA A 319 0.52 0.52 2.93
C ALA A 319 0.15 -0.79 3.64
N THR A 320 -0.63 -1.65 3.02
CA THR A 320 -1.14 -2.83 3.73
C THR A 320 -0.16 -3.98 3.76
N ASP A 321 0.73 -4.06 2.79
CA ASP A 321 1.49 -5.28 2.50
C ASP A 321 0.54 -6.49 2.40
N HIS A 322 -0.57 -6.29 1.67
CA HIS A 322 -1.56 -7.34 1.44
C HIS A 322 -0.92 -8.51 0.72
N ALA A 323 -0.62 -9.58 1.45
CA ALA A 323 0.18 -10.72 1.00
C ALA A 323 -0.55 -12.04 1.23
N PRO A 324 -1.57 -12.36 0.40
CA PRO A 324 -2.40 -13.55 0.57
C PRO A 324 -1.64 -14.85 0.29
N HIS A 325 -2.02 -15.89 1.02
CA HIS A 325 -1.56 -17.26 0.89
C HIS A 325 -2.74 -18.22 1.06
N THR A 326 -2.60 -19.44 0.55
CA THR A 326 -3.65 -20.44 0.69
C THR A 326 -3.84 -20.87 2.15
N ALA A 327 -5.03 -21.37 2.49
CA ALA A 327 -5.30 -21.92 3.83
C ALA A 327 -4.30 -23.00 4.22
N ALA A 328 -3.90 -23.85 3.29
CA ALA A 328 -2.91 -24.90 3.51
C ALA A 328 -1.52 -24.34 3.85
N GLU A 329 -1.11 -23.22 3.24
CA GLU A 329 0.16 -22.55 3.54
C GLU A 329 0.12 -21.84 4.90
N LYS A 330 -1.04 -21.35 5.34
CA LYS A 330 -1.20 -20.61 6.61
C LYS A 330 -1.56 -21.48 7.81
N SER A 331 -1.87 -22.77 7.63
CA SER A 331 -2.29 -23.68 8.70
C SER A 331 -1.16 -24.51 9.36
N ARG A 332 0.11 -24.10 9.17
CA ARG A 332 1.29 -24.86 9.60
C ARG A 332 1.98 -24.28 10.86
N GLY A 333 1.26 -23.49 11.67
CA GLY A 333 1.82 -22.78 12.83
C GLY A 333 2.84 -21.70 12.44
N LEU A 334 3.48 -21.07 13.41
CA LEU A 334 4.44 -20.00 13.16
C LEU A 334 5.67 -20.46 12.36
N ALA A 335 6.22 -21.63 12.69
CA ALA A 335 7.47 -22.08 12.10
C ALA A 335 7.37 -22.40 10.60
N ALA A 336 6.30 -23.07 10.18
CA ALA A 336 6.20 -23.64 8.83
C ALA A 336 5.20 -22.95 7.90
N SER A 337 4.37 -22.02 8.39
CA SER A 337 3.46 -21.26 7.55
C SER A 337 4.21 -20.27 6.63
N ALA A 338 3.61 -19.92 5.50
CA ALA A 338 4.09 -18.86 4.64
C ALA A 338 3.98 -17.50 5.33
N MET A 339 4.89 -16.57 5.00
CA MET A 339 4.92 -15.21 5.52
C MET A 339 3.99 -14.31 4.70
N GLY A 340 3.07 -13.63 5.35
CA GLY A 340 2.13 -12.69 4.75
C GLY A 340 0.79 -12.66 5.45
N VAL A 341 0.15 -11.50 5.43
CA VAL A 341 -1.19 -11.25 5.97
C VAL A 341 -2.01 -10.48 4.95
N VAL A 342 -3.34 -10.52 5.05
CA VAL A 342 -4.24 -9.74 4.21
C VAL A 342 -4.68 -8.48 4.95
N GLY A 343 -4.78 -7.34 4.26
CA GLY A 343 -5.05 -6.05 4.90
C GLY A 343 -6.00 -5.13 4.16
N LEU A 344 -6.16 -5.25 2.83
CA LEU A 344 -6.87 -4.28 1.99
C LEU A 344 -8.27 -3.93 2.52
N GLU A 345 -9.08 -4.90 2.89
CA GLU A 345 -10.48 -4.65 3.28
C GLU A 345 -10.65 -4.08 4.70
N CYS A 346 -9.64 -4.21 5.56
CA CYS A 346 -9.77 -3.86 6.98
C CYS A 346 -8.81 -2.75 7.45
N ALA A 347 -7.83 -2.33 6.62
CA ALA A 347 -6.83 -1.36 7.02
C ALA A 347 -7.43 -0.04 7.51
N PHE A 348 -8.26 0.62 6.69
CA PHE A 348 -8.83 1.90 7.07
C PHE A 348 -9.70 1.82 8.34
N PRO A 349 -10.68 0.91 8.46
CA PRO A 349 -11.52 0.84 9.66
C PRO A 349 -10.75 0.46 10.93
N LEU A 350 -9.71 -0.37 10.84
CA LEU A 350 -8.86 -0.69 11.99
C LEU A 350 -8.04 0.52 12.43
N LEU A 351 -7.41 1.22 11.49
CA LEU A 351 -6.65 2.44 11.79
C LEU A 351 -7.55 3.57 12.30
N TYR A 352 -8.74 3.73 11.74
CA TYR A 352 -9.74 4.66 12.27
C TYR A 352 -10.08 4.33 13.72
N LYS A 353 -10.43 3.07 14.01
CA LYS A 353 -10.82 2.61 15.34
C LYS A 353 -9.70 2.72 16.38
N TYR A 354 -8.48 2.34 16.02
CA TYR A 354 -7.39 2.19 17.00
C TYR A 354 -6.33 3.29 16.97
N MET A 355 -6.34 4.16 15.98
CA MET A 355 -5.42 5.29 15.87
C MET A 355 -6.14 6.64 15.91
N VAL A 356 -7.30 6.76 15.21
CA VAL A 356 -8.04 8.04 15.14
C VAL A 356 -8.94 8.24 16.35
N LEU A 357 -9.82 7.27 16.65
CA LEU A 357 -10.76 7.43 17.77
C LEU A 357 -10.07 7.63 19.14
N PRO A 358 -8.91 6.97 19.43
CA PRO A 358 -8.16 7.27 20.64
C PRO A 358 -7.36 8.58 20.59
N GLY A 359 -7.29 9.27 19.44
CA GLY A 359 -6.58 10.54 19.29
C GLY A 359 -5.06 10.41 19.09
N ILE A 360 -4.54 9.25 18.68
CA ILE A 360 -3.11 9.09 18.36
C ILE A 360 -2.77 9.89 17.11
N ILE A 361 -3.64 9.86 16.09
CA ILE A 361 -3.60 10.72 14.90
C ILE A 361 -5.00 11.28 14.62
N THR A 362 -5.08 12.34 13.81
CA THR A 362 -6.38 12.85 13.34
C THR A 362 -6.88 12.07 12.11
N LEU A 363 -8.16 12.23 11.77
CA LEU A 363 -8.71 11.65 10.54
C LEU A 363 -8.03 12.22 9.30
N GLU A 364 -7.74 13.53 9.29
CA GLU A 364 -7.03 14.21 8.21
C GLU A 364 -5.62 13.63 8.02
N LYS A 365 -4.93 13.32 9.13
CA LYS A 365 -3.61 12.66 9.08
C LYS A 365 -3.72 11.26 8.48
N LEU A 366 -4.71 10.45 8.87
CA LEU A 366 -4.93 9.12 8.30
C LEU A 366 -5.19 9.21 6.79
N ILE A 367 -6.02 10.15 6.35
CA ILE A 367 -6.26 10.40 4.92
C ILE A 367 -4.97 10.81 4.20
N ALA A 368 -4.18 11.69 4.82
CA ALA A 368 -2.90 12.08 4.24
C ALA A 368 -1.97 10.88 4.03
N LEU A 369 -1.88 9.97 5.02
CA LEU A 369 -1.03 8.77 4.97
C LEU A 369 -1.50 7.72 3.94
N MET A 370 -2.80 7.62 3.68
CA MET A 370 -3.37 6.56 2.83
C MET A 370 -3.85 7.06 1.46
N ALA A 371 -3.93 8.37 1.23
CA ALA A 371 -4.42 8.91 -0.05
C ALA A 371 -3.55 10.01 -0.64
N VAL A 372 -3.20 11.04 0.13
CA VAL A 372 -2.53 12.24 -0.39
C VAL A 372 -1.04 12.04 -0.58
N ASN A 373 -0.35 11.56 0.46
CA ASN A 373 1.10 11.37 0.44
C ASN A 373 1.56 10.30 -0.57
N PRO A 374 0.92 9.11 -0.66
CA PRO A 374 1.32 8.15 -1.69
C PRO A 374 1.17 8.73 -3.10
N ARG A 375 0.11 9.50 -3.39
CA ARG A 375 -0.01 10.19 -4.68
C ARG A 375 1.14 11.16 -4.94
N ARG A 376 1.50 11.97 -3.96
CA ARG A 376 2.60 12.94 -4.07
C ARG A 376 3.95 12.26 -4.25
N ILE A 377 4.24 11.24 -3.45
CA ILE A 377 5.54 10.53 -3.47
C ILE A 377 5.74 9.77 -4.78
N PHE A 378 4.70 9.12 -5.28
CA PHE A 378 4.77 8.32 -6.50
C PHE A 378 4.30 9.04 -7.77
N GLY A 379 3.95 10.32 -7.68
CA GLY A 379 3.55 11.13 -8.83
C GLY A 379 2.25 10.66 -9.50
N LEU A 380 1.29 10.13 -8.73
CA LEU A 380 0.11 9.47 -9.29
C LEU A 380 -0.99 10.43 -9.76
N GLY A 381 -0.89 11.69 -9.40
CA GLY A 381 -1.91 12.69 -9.68
C GLY A 381 -3.23 12.46 -8.94
N GLY A 382 -4.22 13.28 -9.24
CA GLY A 382 -5.55 13.16 -8.64
C GLY A 382 -5.68 13.86 -7.29
N GLY A 383 -6.92 14.10 -6.92
CA GLY A 383 -7.32 14.80 -5.72
C GLY A 383 -8.84 15.00 -5.75
N LEU A 384 -9.33 16.05 -5.09
CA LEU A 384 -10.73 16.47 -5.19
C LEU A 384 -10.80 17.92 -5.68
N HIS A 385 -10.25 18.18 -6.89
CA HIS A 385 -10.29 19.51 -7.52
C HIS A 385 -11.07 19.45 -8.83
N VAL A 386 -11.61 20.58 -9.23
CA VAL A 386 -12.24 20.72 -10.54
C VAL A 386 -11.23 20.40 -11.65
N GLY A 387 -11.61 19.50 -12.54
CA GLY A 387 -10.77 19.00 -13.63
C GLY A 387 -10.11 17.64 -13.34
N ASP A 388 -10.01 17.24 -12.06
CA ASP A 388 -9.50 15.91 -11.70
C ASP A 388 -10.45 14.81 -12.18
N GLN A 389 -9.92 13.60 -12.36
CA GLN A 389 -10.75 12.40 -12.50
C GLN A 389 -11.57 12.20 -11.23
N ALA A 390 -12.80 11.74 -11.37
CA ALA A 390 -13.67 11.41 -10.23
C ALA A 390 -13.17 10.10 -9.55
N ASP A 391 -12.01 10.18 -8.92
CA ASP A 391 -11.32 9.14 -8.19
C ASP A 391 -11.37 9.45 -6.69
N PHE A 392 -12.35 8.88 -6.00
CA PHE A 392 -12.61 9.17 -4.60
C PHE A 392 -13.19 7.98 -3.84
N THR A 393 -13.06 8.04 -2.53
CA THR A 393 -13.65 7.09 -1.59
C THR A 393 -14.73 7.78 -0.77
N VAL A 394 -15.86 7.10 -0.58
CA VAL A 394 -16.95 7.56 0.29
C VAL A 394 -16.92 6.76 1.58
N LEU A 395 -16.88 7.45 2.72
CA LEU A 395 -16.87 6.83 4.04
C LEU A 395 -18.13 7.21 4.83
N ASP A 396 -18.80 6.20 5.37
CA ASP A 396 -19.71 6.33 6.48
C ASP A 396 -18.97 5.91 7.77
N LEU A 397 -18.57 6.89 8.58
CA LEU A 397 -17.76 6.65 9.79
C LEU A 397 -18.55 6.01 10.93
N ASP A 398 -19.87 6.03 10.86
CA ASP A 398 -20.77 5.40 11.84
C ASP A 398 -21.15 3.96 11.44
N ALA A 399 -20.88 3.57 10.19
CA ALA A 399 -21.21 2.24 9.69
C ALA A 399 -20.44 1.15 10.44
N ARG A 400 -21.15 0.06 10.74
CA ARG A 400 -20.58 -1.13 11.35
C ARG A 400 -20.77 -2.31 10.42
N TYR A 401 -19.73 -3.12 10.26
CA TYR A 401 -19.81 -4.35 9.51
C TYR A 401 -19.00 -5.46 10.19
N ARG A 402 -19.34 -6.69 9.85
CA ARG A 402 -18.62 -7.85 10.32
C ARG A 402 -17.62 -8.26 9.25
N VAL A 403 -16.33 -8.36 9.60
CA VAL A 403 -15.32 -8.91 8.69
C VAL A 403 -15.67 -10.38 8.42
N CYS A 404 -15.78 -10.75 7.16
CA CYS A 404 -16.13 -12.10 6.73
C CYS A 404 -15.03 -12.69 5.85
N LEU A 405 -14.75 -13.98 6.03
CA LEU A 405 -13.71 -14.72 5.29
C LEU A 405 -14.04 -14.92 3.79
N LEU A 406 -15.24 -14.59 3.34
CA LEU A 406 -15.75 -15.02 2.04
C LEU A 406 -15.95 -13.90 1.02
N TYR A 407 -15.52 -12.66 1.32
CA TYR A 407 -15.94 -11.59 0.42
C TYR A 407 -15.14 -11.54 -0.89
N THR A 408 -13.83 -11.42 -0.83
CA THR A 408 -13.08 -11.12 -2.05
C THR A 408 -11.75 -11.84 -2.14
N SER A 409 -10.92 -11.81 -1.10
CA SER A 409 -9.65 -12.54 -1.10
C SER A 409 -9.85 -14.00 -0.66
N PRO A 410 -9.27 -15.00 -1.37
CA PRO A 410 -9.35 -16.40 -1.00
C PRO A 410 -8.49 -16.75 0.22
N SER A 411 -7.58 -15.87 0.63
CA SER A 411 -6.71 -16.09 1.79
C SER A 411 -7.50 -16.04 3.10
N PRO A 412 -7.17 -16.89 4.10
CA PRO A 412 -7.69 -16.75 5.45
C PRO A 412 -7.34 -15.38 6.02
N ARG A 413 -8.35 -14.62 6.39
CA ARG A 413 -8.15 -13.33 7.05
C ARG A 413 -7.70 -13.56 8.48
N ASP A 414 -6.87 -12.66 8.96
CA ASP A 414 -6.48 -12.65 10.35
C ASP A 414 -7.68 -12.29 11.25
N LEU A 415 -8.13 -13.24 12.04
CA LEU A 415 -9.24 -13.04 12.97
C LEU A 415 -8.88 -12.13 14.16
N SER A 416 -7.60 -11.87 14.41
CA SER A 416 -7.16 -10.94 15.47
C SER A 416 -7.59 -9.50 15.18
N THR A 417 -7.81 -9.17 13.92
CA THR A 417 -8.27 -7.84 13.48
C THR A 417 -9.80 -7.69 13.50
N SER A 418 -10.56 -8.76 13.75
CA SER A 418 -12.02 -8.77 13.66
C SER A 418 -12.75 -8.57 15.00
N ARG A 419 -12.06 -8.29 16.11
CA ARG A 419 -12.66 -8.06 17.44
C ARG A 419 -12.82 -6.60 17.78
#